data_95b5294fb774865d570eaf6949e97ddb
#
_entry.id   95b5294fb774865d570eaf6949e97ddb
#
_cell.length_a   1.000
_cell.length_b   1.000
_cell.length_c   1.000
_cell.angle_alpha   90.00
_cell.angle_beta   90.00
_cell.angle_gamma   90.00
#
_symmetry.space_group_name_H-M   'P 1'
#
loop_
_entity.id
_entity.type
_entity.pdbx_description
1 polymer ?
#
loop_
_entity_poly.entity_id
_entity_poly.type
_entity_poly.pdbx_seq_one_letter_code
_entity_poly.pdbx_strand_id
1 'polypeptide(L)'
;ALNENPGLTGAELKFESDTIQDKYAKTCHNQLLSLYAYQLGTDGKIIENSGINLSGNLTGNKIEWQSPAEGNWIVTQVYSVAKKPTLDPMHPLSGKSYVKHFFQRFEDRFPEQSKGGLNFFFSDELNFNLHGYIWNSIFRDEFRKRKGYDIVPYLTALFTHIGPITPKIRLDYNDVMVSLSEENFFIPVYQWHEDRNLIYGCDHGGRGK
;
A
#
# COMPACT_ATOMS: atom_id res chain seq x y z
N ALA A 1 6.95 -0.86 -19.58
CA ALA A 1 6.31 -1.68 -18.53
C ALA A 1 4.93 -1.13 -18.16
N LEU A 2 4.84 0.06 -17.57
CA LEU A 2 3.56 0.62 -17.10
C LEU A 2 2.55 0.89 -18.22
N ASN A 3 3.01 1.27 -19.42
CA ASN A 3 2.14 1.47 -20.58
C ASN A 3 1.58 0.15 -21.13
N GLU A 4 2.35 -0.94 -21.00
CA GLU A 4 1.93 -2.28 -21.44
C GLU A 4 1.03 -2.97 -20.39
N ASN A 5 1.23 -2.65 -19.13
CA ASN A 5 0.43 -3.18 -18.02
C ASN A 5 0.13 -2.09 -16.99
N PRO A 6 -0.98 -1.37 -17.14
CA PRO A 6 -1.40 -0.33 -16.19
C PRO A 6 -1.60 -0.84 -14.76
N GLY A 7 -1.89 -2.13 -14.58
CA GLY A 7 -2.03 -2.77 -13.26
C GLY A 7 -0.75 -2.76 -12.42
N LEU A 8 0.41 -2.52 -13.04
CA LEU A 8 1.69 -2.34 -12.35
C LEU A 8 1.85 -0.95 -11.70
N THR A 9 0.90 -0.05 -11.90
CA THR A 9 0.96 1.29 -11.30
C THR A 9 0.73 1.22 -9.79
N GLY A 10 1.67 1.75 -9.02
CA GLY A 10 1.53 1.86 -7.58
C GLY A 10 0.41 2.81 -7.16
N ALA A 11 -0.21 2.53 -6.04
CA ALA A 11 -1.18 3.41 -5.40
C ALA A 11 -0.84 3.61 -3.92
N GLU A 12 -1.24 4.75 -3.39
CA GLU A 12 -1.09 5.13 -2.00
C GLU A 12 -2.45 5.19 -1.32
N LEU A 13 -2.50 4.79 -0.05
CA LEU A 13 -3.66 5.07 0.80
C LEU A 13 -3.67 6.55 1.17
N LYS A 14 -4.87 7.13 1.12
CA LYS A 14 -5.16 8.48 1.60
C LYS A 14 -6.21 8.40 2.69
N PHE A 15 -6.17 9.40 3.57
CA PHE A 15 -7.02 9.48 4.74
C PHE A 15 -7.68 10.85 4.81
N GLU A 16 -8.96 10.85 5.05
CA GLU A 16 -9.74 12.03 5.40
C GLU A 16 -10.58 11.77 6.63
N SER A 17 -10.82 12.80 7.41
CA SER A 17 -11.69 12.72 8.58
C SER A 17 -12.45 14.02 8.80
N ASP A 18 -13.69 13.88 9.25
CA ASP A 18 -14.57 14.98 9.60
C ASP A 18 -15.10 14.78 11.02
N THR A 19 -15.03 15.81 11.87
CA THR A 19 -15.66 15.80 13.20
C THR A 19 -17.09 16.31 13.11
N ILE A 20 -18.01 15.56 13.70
CA ILE A 20 -19.44 15.87 13.69
C ILE A 20 -20.06 15.70 15.07
N GLN A 21 -21.25 16.22 15.27
CA GLN A 21 -22.01 16.05 16.52
C GLN A 21 -23.30 15.23 16.33
N ASP A 22 -23.95 15.33 15.18
CA ASP A 22 -25.25 14.68 14.94
C ASP A 22 -25.31 14.04 13.56
N LYS A 23 -25.32 14.84 12.48
CA LYS A 23 -25.53 14.38 11.11
C LYS A 23 -24.29 14.51 10.26
N TYR A 24 -24.11 13.54 9.38
CA TYR A 24 -23.05 13.51 8.38
C TYR A 24 -23.62 13.23 7.00
N ALA A 25 -23.33 14.11 6.04
CA ALA A 25 -23.64 13.90 4.64
C ALA A 25 -22.46 14.34 3.78
N LYS A 26 -21.94 13.44 2.96
CA LYS A 26 -20.77 13.71 2.09
C LYS A 26 -20.78 12.82 0.86
N THR A 27 -20.13 13.28 -0.20
CA THR A 27 -19.75 12.43 -1.33
C THR A 27 -18.38 11.84 -1.05
N CYS A 28 -18.31 10.52 -1.01
CA CYS A 28 -17.08 9.77 -0.75
C CYS A 28 -16.24 9.60 -2.02
N HIS A 29 -14.98 9.25 -1.84
CA HIS A 29 -14.07 8.97 -2.95
C HIS A 29 -14.46 7.69 -3.70
N ASN A 30 -14.27 7.66 -5.03
CA ASN A 30 -14.61 6.50 -5.87
C ASN A 30 -13.82 5.23 -5.53
N GLN A 31 -12.60 5.38 -5.02
CA GLN A 31 -11.74 4.27 -4.61
C GLN A 31 -11.74 4.08 -3.08
N LEU A 32 -12.92 4.27 -2.47
CA LEU A 32 -13.12 4.10 -1.03
C LEU A 32 -12.88 2.64 -0.63
N LEU A 33 -12.09 2.44 0.40
CA LEU A 33 -11.78 1.12 0.98
C LEU A 33 -12.42 0.94 2.35
N SER A 34 -12.44 2.00 3.17
CA SER A 34 -12.93 1.95 4.53
C SER A 34 -13.64 3.25 4.90
N LEU A 35 -14.80 3.12 5.53
CA LEU A 35 -15.63 4.22 6.01
C LEU A 35 -16.16 3.89 7.40
N TYR A 36 -15.66 4.60 8.41
CA TYR A 36 -15.98 4.33 9.82
C TYR A 36 -16.28 5.62 10.56
N ALA A 37 -17.18 5.53 11.54
CA ALA A 37 -17.36 6.55 12.56
C ALA A 37 -16.85 6.04 13.91
N TYR A 38 -16.20 6.91 14.68
CA TYR A 38 -15.74 6.63 16.04
C TYR A 38 -16.22 7.75 16.96
N GLN A 39 -16.64 7.40 18.17
CA GLN A 39 -16.98 8.39 19.19
C GLN A 39 -15.70 8.98 19.77
N LEU A 40 -15.71 10.28 20.02
CA LEU A 40 -14.61 11.01 20.66
C LEU A 40 -14.90 11.21 22.15
N GLY A 41 -13.89 10.97 22.97
CA GLY A 41 -13.89 11.36 24.37
C GLY A 41 -13.78 12.88 24.55
N THR A 42 -13.92 13.33 25.79
CA THR A 42 -13.78 14.74 26.17
C THR A 42 -12.37 15.28 25.93
N ASP A 43 -11.37 14.39 25.85
CA ASP A 43 -9.98 14.70 25.50
C ASP A 43 -9.73 14.72 23.98
N GLY A 44 -10.75 14.54 23.16
CA GLY A 44 -10.68 14.50 21.70
C GLY A 44 -10.09 13.22 21.11
N LYS A 45 -9.83 12.19 21.93
CA LYS A 45 -9.35 10.90 21.44
C LYS A 45 -10.50 9.97 21.13
N ILE A 46 -10.25 9.05 20.20
CA ILE A 46 -11.20 7.98 19.85
C ILE A 46 -11.42 7.09 21.08
N ILE A 47 -12.70 6.88 21.43
CA ILE A 47 -13.10 5.91 22.44
C ILE A 47 -12.93 4.51 21.88
N GLU A 48 -12.26 3.65 22.61
CA GLU A 48 -12.02 2.26 22.20
C GLU A 48 -13.32 1.52 21.94
N ASN A 49 -13.30 0.68 20.91
CA ASN A 49 -14.44 -0.15 20.50
C ASN A 49 -15.71 0.63 20.11
N SER A 50 -15.62 1.95 19.90
CA SER A 50 -16.75 2.77 19.43
C SER A 50 -16.93 2.75 17.90
N GLY A 51 -16.08 2.05 17.18
CA GLY A 51 -16.07 2.03 15.72
C GLY A 51 -17.33 1.45 15.08
N ILE A 52 -18.00 2.25 14.26
CA ILE A 52 -19.18 1.86 13.48
C ILE A 52 -18.82 1.85 12.01
N ASN A 53 -19.05 0.71 11.34
CA ASN A 53 -18.88 0.63 9.89
C ASN A 53 -20.05 1.31 9.17
N LEU A 54 -19.74 2.32 8.36
CA LEU A 54 -20.74 3.10 7.64
C LEU A 54 -20.92 2.67 6.17
N SER A 55 -20.24 1.62 5.70
CA SER A 55 -20.35 1.18 4.31
C SER A 55 -21.78 0.80 3.90
N GLY A 56 -22.58 0.31 4.84
CA GLY A 56 -23.99 0.01 4.62
C GLY A 56 -24.92 1.22 4.46
N ASN A 57 -24.44 2.40 4.78
CA ASN A 57 -25.16 3.67 4.65
C ASN A 57 -24.89 4.40 3.30
N LEU A 58 -24.04 3.79 2.44
CA LEU A 58 -23.75 4.37 1.14
C LEU A 58 -24.88 4.14 0.13
N THR A 59 -25.27 5.20 -0.55
CA THR A 59 -26.09 5.15 -1.77
C THR A 59 -25.23 5.65 -2.95
N GLY A 60 -24.74 4.71 -3.76
CA GLY A 60 -23.67 5.01 -4.71
C GLY A 60 -22.40 5.43 -3.97
N ASN A 61 -21.94 6.66 -4.22
CA ASN A 61 -20.79 7.22 -3.51
C ASN A 61 -21.20 8.29 -2.47
N LYS A 62 -22.48 8.43 -2.14
CA LYS A 62 -22.98 9.36 -1.14
C LYS A 62 -23.30 8.65 0.16
N ILE A 63 -22.87 9.24 1.27
CA ILE A 63 -23.25 8.80 2.60
C ILE A 63 -24.18 9.83 3.24
N GLU A 64 -25.23 9.32 3.91
CA GLU A 64 -26.00 10.04 4.89
C GLU A 64 -26.07 9.19 6.16
N TRP A 65 -25.68 9.77 7.28
CA TRP A 65 -25.64 9.07 8.55
C TRP A 65 -25.95 10.01 9.71
N GLN A 66 -26.61 9.48 10.73
CA GLN A 66 -26.88 10.16 11.98
C GLN A 66 -26.25 9.39 13.12
N SER A 67 -25.56 10.08 14.02
CA SER A 67 -24.92 9.46 15.16
C SER A 67 -25.94 8.81 16.10
N PRO A 68 -25.64 7.62 16.62
CA PRO A 68 -26.58 6.88 17.51
C PRO A 68 -26.61 7.43 18.93
N ALA A 69 -25.70 8.31 19.29
CA ALA A 69 -25.58 8.91 20.63
C ALA A 69 -25.10 10.35 20.53
N GLU A 70 -25.45 11.14 21.54
CA GLU A 70 -24.91 12.50 21.71
C GLU A 70 -23.39 12.48 21.91
N GLY A 71 -22.76 13.58 21.55
CA GLY A 71 -21.32 13.78 21.68
C GLY A 71 -20.64 14.01 20.35
N ASN A 72 -19.33 14.11 20.39
CA ASN A 72 -18.51 14.31 19.21
C ASN A 72 -18.14 12.95 18.57
N TRP A 73 -18.24 12.90 17.26
CA TRP A 73 -17.86 11.77 16.44
C TRP A 73 -16.84 12.18 15.39
N ILE A 74 -15.94 11.29 15.03
CA ILE A 74 -15.06 11.44 13.88
C ILE A 74 -15.45 10.41 12.82
N VAL A 75 -15.82 10.87 11.62
CA VAL A 75 -16.03 10.02 10.46
C VAL A 75 -14.75 9.97 9.66
N THR A 76 -14.26 8.77 9.36
CA THR A 76 -12.99 8.54 8.68
C THR A 76 -13.20 7.84 7.35
N GLN A 77 -12.50 8.29 6.33
CA GLN A 77 -12.45 7.67 5.01
C GLN A 77 -11.02 7.27 4.69
N VAL A 78 -10.81 6.01 4.30
CA VAL A 78 -9.55 5.56 3.71
C VAL A 78 -9.82 5.10 2.28
N TYR A 79 -9.07 5.63 1.34
CA TYR A 79 -9.22 5.38 -0.08
C TYR A 79 -7.85 5.25 -0.76
N SER A 80 -7.79 4.63 -1.93
CA SER A 80 -6.56 4.49 -2.69
C SER A 80 -6.48 5.49 -3.83
N VAL A 81 -5.26 6.00 -4.08
CA VAL A 81 -4.97 6.91 -5.20
C VAL A 81 -3.79 6.38 -5.98
N ALA A 82 -4.02 6.09 -7.26
CA ALA A 82 -2.96 5.69 -8.17
C ALA A 82 -1.95 6.84 -8.37
N LYS A 83 -0.67 6.51 -8.29
CA LYS A 83 0.43 7.47 -8.44
C LYS A 83 1.24 7.17 -9.70
N LYS A 84 1.08 7.95 -10.72
CA LYS A 84 1.82 7.80 -12.00
C LYS A 84 3.00 8.78 -12.05
N PRO A 85 4.15 8.39 -12.65
CA PRO A 85 4.50 7.04 -13.07
C PRO A 85 5.24 6.30 -11.95
N THR A 86 4.64 5.34 -11.28
CA THR A 86 5.28 4.53 -10.24
C THR A 86 5.05 3.05 -10.47
N LEU A 87 6.07 2.25 -10.14
CA LEU A 87 5.95 0.79 -10.16
C LEU A 87 5.53 0.32 -8.76
N ASP A 88 4.51 -0.54 -8.68
CA ASP A 88 4.10 -1.20 -7.45
C ASP A 88 5.02 -2.41 -7.15
N PRO A 89 5.88 -2.36 -6.12
CA PRO A 89 6.77 -3.47 -5.80
C PRO A 89 6.02 -4.72 -5.32
N MET A 90 4.81 -4.58 -4.79
CA MET A 90 4.00 -5.70 -4.31
C MET A 90 3.27 -6.45 -5.44
N HIS A 91 3.21 -5.91 -6.66
CA HIS A 91 2.49 -6.55 -7.75
C HIS A 91 3.22 -7.81 -8.25
N PRO A 92 2.53 -8.96 -8.46
CA PRO A 92 3.17 -10.25 -8.80
C PRO A 92 4.07 -10.25 -10.05
N LEU A 93 3.89 -9.29 -10.94
CA LEU A 93 4.69 -9.15 -12.15
C LEU A 93 5.77 -8.06 -12.06
N SER A 94 5.91 -7.40 -10.91
CA SER A 94 6.74 -6.21 -10.78
C SER A 94 8.21 -6.46 -11.10
N GLY A 95 8.86 -7.37 -10.42
CA GLY A 95 10.27 -7.69 -10.63
C GLY A 95 10.53 -8.26 -12.03
N LYS A 96 9.68 -9.16 -12.50
CA LYS A 96 9.78 -9.72 -13.87
C LYS A 96 9.66 -8.64 -14.94
N SER A 97 8.74 -7.69 -14.75
CA SER A 97 8.56 -6.57 -15.67
C SER A 97 9.75 -5.61 -15.62
N TYR A 98 10.28 -5.35 -14.44
CA TYR A 98 11.49 -4.53 -14.27
C TYR A 98 12.69 -5.15 -14.97
N VAL A 99 12.94 -6.44 -14.75
CA VAL A 99 13.98 -7.20 -15.44
C VAL A 99 13.83 -7.11 -16.96
N LYS A 100 12.64 -7.44 -17.49
CA LYS A 100 12.36 -7.43 -18.93
C LYS A 100 12.64 -6.07 -19.58
N HIS A 101 12.24 -4.98 -18.92
CA HIS A 101 12.28 -3.64 -19.52
C HIS A 101 13.59 -2.89 -19.22
N PHE A 102 14.40 -3.37 -18.29
CA PHE A 102 15.68 -2.75 -17.97
C PHE A 102 16.84 -3.70 -18.26
N PHE A 103 17.08 -4.71 -17.46
CA PHE A 103 18.29 -5.54 -17.56
C PHE A 103 18.33 -6.43 -18.81
N GLN A 104 17.25 -7.12 -19.14
CA GLN A 104 17.20 -8.05 -20.27
C GLN A 104 17.54 -7.35 -21.58
N ARG A 105 17.19 -6.10 -21.75
CA ARG A 105 17.50 -5.33 -22.96
C ARG A 105 19.00 -5.16 -23.19
N PHE A 106 19.79 -5.06 -22.13
CA PHE A 106 21.25 -5.00 -22.23
C PHE A 106 21.82 -6.37 -22.58
N GLU A 107 21.35 -7.43 -21.93
CA GLU A 107 21.77 -8.79 -22.23
C GLU A 107 21.44 -9.19 -23.68
N ASP A 108 20.28 -8.88 -24.17
CA ASP A 108 19.87 -9.17 -25.55
C ASP A 108 20.74 -8.41 -26.58
N ARG A 109 21.20 -7.21 -26.23
CA ARG A 109 21.98 -6.37 -27.13
C ARG A 109 23.49 -6.62 -27.09
N PHE A 110 24.00 -7.02 -25.91
CA PHE A 110 25.43 -7.14 -25.65
C PHE A 110 25.79 -8.46 -24.94
N PRO A 111 25.37 -9.62 -25.47
CA PRO A 111 25.57 -10.90 -24.78
C PRO A 111 27.04 -11.27 -24.61
N GLU A 112 27.93 -10.86 -25.52
CA GLU A 112 29.37 -11.17 -25.42
C GLU A 112 30.10 -10.34 -24.38
N GLN A 113 29.61 -9.13 -24.07
CA GLN A 113 30.15 -8.29 -22.99
C GLN A 113 29.89 -8.89 -21.62
N SER A 114 28.70 -9.48 -21.38
CA SER A 114 28.42 -10.24 -20.19
C SER A 114 29.36 -11.42 -20.02
N LYS A 115 29.58 -12.23 -21.07
CA LYS A 115 30.53 -13.33 -21.08
C LYS A 115 31.98 -12.87 -20.88
N GLY A 116 32.31 -11.66 -21.36
CA GLY A 116 33.64 -11.05 -21.23
C GLY A 116 33.94 -10.45 -19.85
N GLY A 117 33.05 -10.56 -18.87
CA GLY A 117 33.26 -10.07 -17.51
C GLY A 117 32.63 -8.71 -17.19
N LEU A 118 31.94 -8.08 -18.14
CA LEU A 118 31.08 -6.91 -17.85
C LEU A 118 29.70 -7.37 -17.38
N ASN A 119 29.70 -8.17 -16.36
CA ASN A 119 28.53 -8.85 -15.82
C ASN A 119 28.05 -8.23 -14.53
N PHE A 120 28.01 -6.91 -14.47
CA PHE A 120 27.64 -6.18 -13.27
C PHE A 120 26.51 -5.19 -13.58
N PHE A 121 25.44 -5.28 -12.82
CA PHE A 121 24.38 -4.28 -12.79
C PHE A 121 24.28 -3.68 -11.40
N PHE A 122 23.96 -2.41 -11.36
CA PHE A 122 23.85 -1.64 -10.12
C PHE A 122 22.60 -0.77 -10.14
N SER A 123 21.82 -0.81 -9.08
CA SER A 123 20.74 0.13 -8.83
C SER A 123 21.16 1.10 -7.74
N ASP A 124 21.36 2.34 -8.12
CA ASP A 124 21.66 3.41 -7.19
C ASP A 124 20.36 3.95 -6.60
N GLU A 125 20.26 4.03 -5.28
CA GLU A 125 19.14 4.59 -4.51
C GLU A 125 17.75 4.18 -5.07
N LEU A 126 17.52 2.88 -5.23
CA LEU A 126 16.27 2.37 -5.79
C LEU A 126 15.06 2.95 -5.05
N ASN A 127 14.26 3.74 -5.75
CA ASN A 127 13.11 4.43 -5.21
C ASN A 127 11.88 4.21 -6.09
N PHE A 128 10.80 3.67 -5.50
CA PHE A 128 9.53 3.48 -6.18
C PHE A 128 8.68 4.75 -6.25
N ASN A 129 9.13 5.85 -5.62
CA ASN A 129 8.36 7.10 -5.53
C ASN A 129 6.98 6.93 -4.89
N LEU A 130 6.84 5.95 -4.02
CA LEU A 130 5.66 5.70 -3.21
C LEU A 130 5.95 6.12 -1.77
N HIS A 131 5.08 6.92 -1.20
CA HIS A 131 5.24 7.46 0.14
C HIS A 131 4.03 7.10 1.01
N GLY A 132 4.28 6.82 2.28
CA GLY A 132 3.23 6.40 3.20
C GLY A 132 2.78 4.94 2.95
N TYR A 133 1.50 4.68 3.15
CA TYR A 133 0.94 3.33 3.03
C TYR A 133 0.57 3.06 1.57
N ILE A 134 1.15 2.02 0.99
CA ILE A 134 0.90 1.59 -0.39
C ILE A 134 -0.20 0.53 -0.44
N TRP A 135 -0.91 0.46 -1.58
CA TRP A 135 -2.05 -0.44 -1.73
C TRP A 135 -2.18 -0.94 -3.16
N ASN A 136 -2.65 -2.17 -3.31
CA ASN A 136 -3.04 -2.73 -4.59
C ASN A 136 -4.22 -3.69 -4.46
N SER A 137 -4.69 -4.23 -5.56
CA SER A 137 -5.88 -5.08 -5.61
C SER A 137 -5.70 -6.43 -4.88
N ILE A 138 -4.47 -6.93 -4.73
CA ILE A 138 -4.21 -8.22 -4.07
C ILE A 138 -3.93 -8.07 -2.56
N PHE A 139 -3.60 -6.87 -2.09
CA PHE A 139 -3.10 -6.66 -0.73
C PHE A 139 -4.06 -7.17 0.35
N ARG A 140 -5.36 -6.90 0.21
CA ARG A 140 -6.37 -7.33 1.19
C ARG A 140 -6.40 -8.85 1.35
N ASP A 141 -6.40 -9.58 0.24
CA ASP A 141 -6.50 -11.05 0.27
C ASP A 141 -5.20 -11.68 0.75
N GLU A 142 -4.05 -11.18 0.34
CA GLU A 142 -2.75 -11.61 0.84
C GLU A 142 -2.57 -11.29 2.33
N PHE A 143 -3.04 -10.13 2.77
CA PHE A 143 -3.05 -9.80 4.19
C PHE A 143 -3.90 -10.78 4.99
N ARG A 144 -5.14 -11.04 4.55
CA ARG A 144 -6.03 -12.00 5.21
C ARG A 144 -5.43 -13.40 5.28
N LYS A 145 -4.80 -13.86 4.21
CA LYS A 145 -4.13 -15.16 4.13
C LYS A 145 -2.98 -15.26 5.13
N ARG A 146 -2.17 -14.20 5.28
CA ARG A 146 -0.96 -14.19 6.13
C ARG A 146 -1.26 -13.91 7.59
N LYS A 147 -2.23 -13.05 7.87
CA LYS A 147 -2.55 -12.57 9.24
C LYS A 147 -3.80 -13.17 9.84
N GLY A 148 -4.64 -13.85 9.05
CA GLY A 148 -5.85 -14.54 9.52
C GLY A 148 -7.04 -13.61 9.78
N TYR A 149 -6.96 -12.32 9.44
CA TYR A 149 -8.05 -11.37 9.59
C TYR A 149 -8.06 -10.33 8.46
N ASP A 150 -9.21 -9.64 8.29
CA ASP A 150 -9.36 -8.60 7.29
C ASP A 150 -8.85 -7.27 7.81
N ILE A 151 -7.94 -6.61 7.07
CA ILE A 151 -7.38 -5.31 7.46
C ILE A 151 -8.37 -4.15 7.23
N VAL A 152 -9.30 -4.28 6.28
CA VAL A 152 -10.18 -3.17 5.85
C VAL A 152 -10.91 -2.49 7.03
N PRO A 153 -11.47 -3.22 8.02
CA PRO A 153 -12.06 -2.60 9.21
C PRO A 153 -11.10 -1.77 10.05
N TYR A 154 -9.80 -1.95 9.87
CA TYR A 154 -8.75 -1.35 10.69
C TYR A 154 -7.88 -0.35 9.94
N LEU A 155 -8.19 -0.02 8.67
CA LEU A 155 -7.35 0.88 7.88
C LEU A 155 -7.17 2.27 8.51
N THR A 156 -8.15 2.75 9.26
CA THR A 156 -8.05 3.98 10.05
C THR A 156 -6.87 3.95 11.02
N ALA A 157 -6.53 2.76 11.57
CA ALA A 157 -5.40 2.59 12.51
C ALA A 157 -4.04 2.95 11.92
N LEU A 158 -3.90 2.88 10.59
CA LEU A 158 -2.66 3.27 9.93
C LEU A 158 -2.39 4.79 10.10
N PHE A 159 -3.43 5.60 10.13
CA PHE A 159 -3.33 7.06 10.14
C PHE A 159 -3.53 7.68 11.52
N THR A 160 -4.38 7.10 12.35
CA THR A 160 -4.66 7.61 13.70
C THR A 160 -4.77 6.47 14.71
N HIS A 161 -4.73 6.81 16.00
CA HIS A 161 -4.88 5.81 17.07
C HIS A 161 -6.37 5.49 17.28
N ILE A 162 -6.74 4.22 17.14
CA ILE A 162 -8.14 3.74 17.33
C ILE A 162 -8.29 2.81 18.54
N GLY A 163 -7.26 2.73 19.41
CA GLY A 163 -7.22 1.87 20.58
C GLY A 163 -5.99 0.95 20.59
N PRO A 164 -5.89 0.02 21.55
CA PRO A 164 -4.73 -0.85 21.76
C PRO A 164 -4.34 -1.72 20.57
N ILE A 165 -5.28 -1.95 19.64
CA ILE A 165 -5.03 -2.72 18.42
C ILE A 165 -4.12 -2.00 17.40
N THR A 166 -4.00 -0.67 17.52
CA THR A 166 -3.30 0.17 16.51
C THR A 166 -1.85 -0.25 16.26
N PRO A 167 -0.99 -0.50 17.25
CA PRO A 167 0.39 -0.93 16.99
C PRO A 167 0.46 -2.26 16.23
N LYS A 168 -0.42 -3.21 16.59
CA LYS A 168 -0.51 -4.50 15.91
C LYS A 168 -0.87 -4.33 14.42
N ILE A 169 -1.89 -3.52 14.11
CA ILE A 169 -2.31 -3.28 12.73
C ILE A 169 -1.18 -2.69 11.89
N ARG A 170 -0.45 -1.71 12.43
CA ARG A 170 0.69 -1.08 11.75
C ARG A 170 1.82 -2.06 11.50
N LEU A 171 2.14 -2.90 12.48
CA LEU A 171 3.15 -3.93 12.35
C LEU A 171 2.75 -4.96 11.29
N ASP A 172 1.55 -5.51 11.38
CA ASP A 172 1.05 -6.53 10.44
C ASP A 172 0.95 -6.00 9.01
N TYR A 173 0.56 -4.73 8.85
CA TYR A 173 0.55 -4.09 7.53
C TYR A 173 1.95 -4.01 6.93
N ASN A 174 2.93 -3.51 7.70
CA ASN A 174 4.30 -3.37 7.22
C ASN A 174 4.93 -4.74 6.92
N ASP A 175 4.70 -5.74 7.74
CA ASP A 175 5.20 -7.10 7.53
C ASP A 175 4.68 -7.70 6.20
N VAL A 176 3.39 -7.55 5.93
CA VAL A 176 2.80 -8.02 4.65
C VAL A 176 3.33 -7.21 3.46
N MET A 177 3.43 -5.89 3.59
CA MET A 177 3.93 -5.01 2.55
C MET A 177 5.38 -5.33 2.17
N VAL A 178 6.24 -5.52 3.16
CA VAL A 178 7.65 -5.88 2.95
C VAL A 178 7.75 -7.27 2.32
N SER A 179 7.06 -8.27 2.87
CA SER A 179 7.08 -9.64 2.33
C SER A 179 6.62 -9.70 0.87
N LEU A 180 5.54 -9.00 0.53
CA LEU A 180 5.06 -8.94 -0.87
C LEU A 180 6.06 -8.24 -1.80
N SER A 181 6.72 -7.19 -1.32
CA SER A 181 7.74 -6.48 -2.11
C SER A 181 8.97 -7.36 -2.33
N GLU A 182 9.40 -8.10 -1.31
CA GLU A 182 10.50 -9.07 -1.44
C GLU A 182 10.14 -10.16 -2.45
N GLU A 183 9.00 -10.82 -2.29
CA GLU A 183 8.56 -11.94 -3.13
C GLU A 183 8.33 -11.54 -4.60
N ASN A 184 7.77 -10.34 -4.82
CA ASN A 184 7.30 -9.94 -6.14
C ASN A 184 8.26 -9.02 -6.91
N PHE A 185 9.18 -8.34 -6.21
CA PHE A 185 10.14 -7.47 -6.84
C PHE A 185 11.58 -7.93 -6.61
N PHE A 186 12.07 -7.97 -5.37
CA PHE A 186 13.49 -8.17 -5.09
C PHE A 186 13.95 -9.58 -5.41
N ILE A 187 13.23 -10.61 -5.00
CA ILE A 187 13.60 -12.02 -5.29
C ILE A 187 13.63 -12.28 -6.81
N PRO A 188 12.62 -11.93 -7.62
CA PRO A 188 12.69 -12.09 -9.07
C PRO A 188 13.83 -11.35 -9.75
N VAL A 189 14.17 -10.14 -9.27
CA VAL A 189 15.31 -9.38 -9.80
C VAL A 189 16.61 -10.08 -9.46
N TYR A 190 16.80 -10.47 -8.20
CA TYR A 190 17.99 -11.18 -7.74
C TYR A 190 18.16 -12.53 -8.49
N GLN A 191 17.11 -13.34 -8.55
CA GLN A 191 17.15 -14.65 -9.20
C GLN A 191 17.53 -14.55 -10.69
N TRP A 192 17.03 -13.55 -11.38
CA TRP A 192 17.39 -13.34 -12.79
C TRP A 192 18.90 -13.11 -12.98
N HIS A 193 19.57 -12.42 -12.05
CA HIS A 193 21.01 -12.20 -12.05
C HIS A 193 21.76 -13.48 -11.71
N GLU A 194 21.36 -14.17 -10.65
CA GLU A 194 21.96 -15.45 -10.23
C GLU A 194 21.93 -16.50 -11.35
N ASP A 195 20.79 -16.66 -12.03
CA ASP A 195 20.63 -17.62 -13.13
C ASP A 195 21.59 -17.35 -14.31
N ARG A 196 22.22 -16.19 -14.36
CA ARG A 196 23.14 -15.74 -15.41
C ARG A 196 24.58 -15.53 -14.93
N ASN A 197 24.89 -15.84 -13.70
CA ASN A 197 26.16 -15.48 -13.05
C ASN A 197 26.47 -13.97 -13.14
N LEU A 198 25.45 -13.13 -13.12
CA LEU A 198 25.58 -11.68 -13.10
C LEU A 198 25.61 -11.18 -11.66
N ILE A 199 26.40 -10.16 -11.40
CA ILE A 199 26.42 -9.48 -10.10
C ILE A 199 25.39 -8.35 -10.14
N TYR A 200 24.53 -8.33 -9.14
CA TYR A 200 23.63 -7.22 -8.89
C TYR A 200 24.00 -6.49 -7.60
N GLY A 201 24.44 -5.27 -7.72
CA GLY A 201 24.68 -4.39 -6.61
C GLY A 201 23.51 -3.42 -6.40
N CYS A 202 23.27 -3.02 -5.16
CA CYS A 202 22.25 -2.04 -4.83
C CYS A 202 22.76 -1.13 -3.72
N ASP A 203 22.71 0.17 -3.92
CA ASP A 203 22.81 1.14 -2.84
C ASP A 203 21.41 1.50 -2.35
N HIS A 204 21.19 1.36 -1.06
CA HIS A 204 19.90 1.62 -0.43
C HIS A 204 19.78 3.06 0.05
N GLY A 205 20.43 4.01 -0.55
CA GLY A 205 20.27 5.42 -0.19
C GLY A 205 20.49 5.72 1.30
N GLY A 206 21.13 4.83 2.00
CA GLY A 206 21.78 4.93 3.33
C GLY A 206 21.04 5.56 4.46
N ARG A 207 19.76 5.72 4.38
CA ARG A 207 19.03 6.47 5.40
C ARG A 207 17.88 5.64 5.92
N GLY A 208 18.23 4.71 6.79
CA GLY A 208 17.26 4.16 7.71
C GLY A 208 16.60 5.31 8.48
N LYS A 209 15.49 5.79 7.97
CA LYS A 209 14.55 6.65 8.70
C LYS A 209 13.24 5.92 8.82
#